data_e70a80e27811d24ddd634284b257c85a
#
_entry.id   e70a80e27811d24ddd634284b257c85a
#
_cell.length_a   1.000
_cell.length_b   1.000
_cell.length_c   1.000
_cell.angle_alpha   90.00
_cell.angle_beta   90.00
_cell.angle_gamma   90.00
#
_symmetry.space_group_name_H-M   'P 1'
#
loop_
_entity.id
_entity.type
_entity.pdbx_description
1 polymer ?
#
loop_
_entity_poly.entity_id
_entity_poly.type
_entity_poly.pdbx_seq_one_letter_code
_entity_poly.pdbx_strand_id
1 'polypeptide(L)'
;FDFMYNKKPCEECLTKGYRTCIKKRCVKGSLFASVVRVFSMKVHKAMNVYKGVDAFITPSEFLKKKLIENGFDENKITCIPTFTASKSEVGKPQVGTYGLYFGRVTEEKGVDTVVKAYEMMPDRHVKIMGDDTTDEAKRLKAYIKEKNIKNVEFLGFKAGEELEEIIKGARFTLIPSIWYDNLPNTALES
;
A
#
# COMPACT_ATOMS: atom_id res chain seq x y z
N PHE A 1 11.34 10.10 4.35
CA PHE A 1 11.69 9.12 3.31
C PHE A 1 10.41 8.55 2.74
N ASP A 2 10.29 8.48 1.43
CA ASP A 2 9.12 7.86 0.81
C ASP A 2 9.32 6.34 0.63
N PHE A 3 10.54 5.82 0.94
CA PHE A 3 10.96 4.43 0.75
C PHE A 3 10.61 3.83 -0.62
N MET A 4 10.38 4.71 -1.60
CA MET A 4 9.97 4.33 -2.95
C MET A 4 10.70 5.15 -4.01
N TYR A 5 11.09 4.48 -5.09
CA TYR A 5 11.61 5.11 -6.29
C TYR A 5 11.17 4.31 -7.52
N ASN A 6 10.61 4.99 -8.53
CA ASN A 6 10.02 4.35 -9.72
C ASN A 6 9.08 3.20 -9.33
N LYS A 7 8.18 3.49 -8.34
CA LYS A 7 7.14 2.56 -7.86
C LYS A 7 7.68 1.25 -7.25
N LYS A 8 8.96 1.22 -6.87
CA LYS A 8 9.60 0.07 -6.19
C LYS A 8 10.18 0.51 -4.85
N PRO A 9 10.26 -0.38 -3.85
CA PRO A 9 10.94 -0.10 -2.60
C PRO A 9 12.37 0.37 -2.84
N CYS A 10 12.79 1.44 -2.15
CA CYS A 10 14.11 2.01 -2.27
C CYS A 10 14.61 2.54 -0.94
N GLU A 11 15.72 2.01 -0.46
CA GLU A 11 16.37 2.39 0.79
C GLU A 11 17.75 3.01 0.58
N GLU A 12 18.11 3.37 -0.66
CA GLU A 12 19.46 3.84 -0.96
C GLU A 12 19.85 5.13 -0.22
N CYS A 13 18.89 5.95 0.17
CA CYS A 13 19.17 7.16 0.95
C CYS A 13 19.69 6.83 2.36
N LEU A 14 19.36 5.65 2.91
CA LEU A 14 19.83 5.19 4.21
C LEU A 14 21.31 4.75 4.13
N THR A 15 21.66 4.00 3.09
CA THR A 15 22.97 3.38 2.94
C THR A 15 23.98 4.29 2.23
N LYS A 16 23.55 5.05 1.19
CA LYS A 16 24.39 5.86 0.33
C LYS A 16 24.25 7.38 0.56
N GLY A 17 23.35 7.76 1.50
CA GLY A 17 23.07 9.14 1.85
C GLY A 17 22.18 9.89 0.86
N TYR A 18 21.73 11.08 1.27
CA TYR A 18 20.71 11.88 0.59
C TYR A 18 21.08 12.38 -0.82
N ARG A 19 22.38 12.36 -1.18
CA ARG A 19 22.81 12.72 -2.55
C ARG A 19 22.18 11.82 -3.61
N THR A 20 21.84 10.57 -3.25
CA THR A 20 21.16 9.62 -4.12
C THR A 20 19.79 10.11 -4.54
N CYS A 21 19.04 10.72 -3.61
CA CYS A 21 17.73 11.31 -3.89
C CYS A 21 17.81 12.42 -4.97
N ILE A 22 18.85 13.27 -4.89
CA ILE A 22 19.08 14.33 -5.89
C ILE A 22 19.43 13.72 -7.26
N LYS A 23 20.38 12.77 -7.30
CA LYS A 23 20.82 12.12 -8.54
C LYS A 23 19.66 11.42 -9.25
N LYS A 24 18.81 10.73 -8.50
CA LYS A 24 17.66 9.99 -9.01
C LYS A 24 16.44 10.87 -9.27
N ARG A 25 16.47 12.15 -8.88
CA ARG A 25 15.31 13.06 -8.96
C ARG A 25 14.06 12.45 -8.33
N CYS A 26 14.19 11.92 -7.10
CA CYS A 26 13.16 11.10 -6.45
C CYS A 26 11.84 11.83 -6.24
N VAL A 27 11.85 13.19 -6.10
CA VAL A 27 10.64 13.97 -5.89
C VAL A 27 10.05 14.37 -7.23
N LYS A 28 9.00 13.68 -7.65
CA LYS A 28 8.24 13.96 -8.89
C LYS A 28 9.11 14.06 -10.16
N GLY A 29 10.25 13.36 -10.23
CA GLY A 29 11.20 13.46 -11.36
C GLY A 29 11.92 14.80 -11.44
N SER A 30 11.68 15.75 -10.54
CA SER A 30 12.23 17.09 -10.55
C SER A 30 13.54 17.18 -9.76
N LEU A 31 14.59 17.71 -10.40
CA LEU A 31 15.88 17.98 -9.74
C LEU A 31 15.71 19.01 -8.63
N PHE A 32 15.03 20.11 -8.92
CA PHE A 32 14.82 21.21 -7.97
C PHE A 32 14.06 20.74 -6.73
N ALA A 33 12.93 20.04 -6.92
CA ALA A 33 12.15 19.52 -5.80
C ALA A 33 12.96 18.52 -4.95
N SER A 34 13.81 17.69 -5.58
CA SER A 34 14.68 16.76 -4.86
C SER A 34 15.78 17.46 -4.07
N VAL A 35 16.35 18.57 -4.60
CA VAL A 35 17.32 19.40 -3.86
C VAL A 35 16.66 20.05 -2.66
N VAL A 36 15.50 20.68 -2.84
CA VAL A 36 14.74 21.32 -1.74
C VAL A 36 14.41 20.29 -0.65
N ARG A 37 13.93 19.12 -1.04
CA ARG A 37 13.62 18.04 -0.08
C ARG A 37 14.86 17.62 0.72
N VAL A 38 15.98 17.37 0.05
CA VAL A 38 17.24 16.96 0.71
C VAL A 38 17.78 18.07 1.60
N PHE A 39 17.69 19.33 1.18
CA PHE A 39 18.09 20.47 2.00
C PHE A 39 17.25 20.54 3.27
N SER A 40 15.93 20.50 3.16
CA SER A 40 15.00 20.47 4.29
C SER A 40 15.32 19.34 5.29
N MET A 41 15.54 18.12 4.78
CA MET A 41 15.91 16.97 5.62
C MET A 41 17.23 17.17 6.36
N LYS A 42 18.23 17.77 5.71
CA LYS A 42 19.52 18.08 6.35
C LYS A 42 19.36 19.15 7.42
N VAL A 43 18.58 20.20 7.15
CA VAL A 43 18.29 21.27 8.13
C VAL A 43 17.58 20.68 9.34
N HIS A 44 16.51 19.90 9.15
CA HIS A 44 15.79 19.25 10.26
C HIS A 44 16.72 18.35 11.10
N LYS A 45 17.64 17.62 10.44
CA LYS A 45 18.62 16.78 11.14
C LYS A 45 19.62 17.64 11.93
N ALA A 46 20.15 18.71 11.33
CA ALA A 46 21.10 19.61 11.98
C ALA A 46 20.47 20.35 13.18
N MET A 47 19.23 20.77 13.05
CA MET A 47 18.47 21.42 14.13
C MET A 47 17.96 20.44 15.19
N ASN A 48 18.20 19.14 15.03
CA ASN A 48 17.69 18.10 15.93
C ASN A 48 16.17 18.16 16.19
N VAL A 49 15.39 18.56 15.19
CA VAL A 49 13.93 18.80 15.33
C VAL A 49 13.20 17.62 15.98
N TYR A 50 13.60 16.40 15.62
CA TYR A 50 12.96 15.19 16.14
C TYR A 50 13.34 14.85 17.60
N LYS A 51 14.40 15.46 18.16
CA LYS A 51 14.74 15.27 19.59
C LYS A 51 13.74 15.95 20.53
N GLY A 52 13.08 17.02 20.06
CA GLY A 52 12.02 17.69 20.79
C GLY A 52 10.67 16.96 20.79
N VAL A 53 10.55 15.84 20.09
CA VAL A 53 9.34 14.99 20.11
C VAL A 53 9.43 14.06 21.30
N ASP A 54 8.40 14.04 22.14
CA ASP A 54 8.36 13.21 23.35
C ASP A 54 8.10 11.74 23.03
N ALA A 55 7.19 11.46 22.12
CA ALA A 55 6.86 10.10 21.71
C ALA A 55 6.48 10.01 20.24
N PHE A 56 6.84 8.88 19.60
CA PHE A 56 6.42 8.50 18.26
C PHE A 56 5.50 7.29 18.35
N ILE A 57 4.40 7.31 17.63
CA ILE A 57 3.50 6.17 17.50
C ILE A 57 3.65 5.60 16.09
N THR A 58 3.82 4.29 16.00
CA THR A 58 3.88 3.57 14.73
C THR A 58 2.77 2.52 14.67
N PRO A 59 2.09 2.35 13.51
CA PRO A 59 1.02 1.36 13.38
C PRO A 59 1.53 -0.08 13.18
N SER A 60 2.85 -0.28 13.04
CA SER A 60 3.45 -1.60 12.89
C SER A 60 4.86 -1.68 13.44
N GLU A 61 5.26 -2.87 13.86
CA GLU A 61 6.65 -3.16 14.25
C GLU A 61 7.62 -2.97 13.09
N PHE A 62 7.17 -3.19 11.86
CA PHE A 62 7.97 -2.91 10.66
C PHE A 62 8.38 -1.43 10.59
N LEU A 63 7.43 -0.49 10.76
CA LEU A 63 7.73 0.93 10.74
C LEU A 63 8.57 1.35 11.95
N LYS A 64 8.29 0.81 13.13
CA LYS A 64 9.10 1.01 14.33
C LYS A 64 10.57 0.66 14.04
N LYS A 65 10.82 -0.54 13.52
CA LYS A 65 12.15 -0.99 13.13
C LYS A 65 12.80 -0.05 12.12
N LYS A 66 12.06 0.40 11.11
CA LYS A 66 12.57 1.34 10.10
C LYS A 66 12.93 2.71 10.70
N LEU A 67 12.22 3.19 11.70
CA LEU A 67 12.58 4.43 12.40
C LEU A 67 13.86 4.25 13.22
N ILE A 68 13.99 3.13 13.95
CA ILE A 68 15.21 2.80 14.72
C ILE A 68 16.42 2.70 13.79
N GLU A 69 16.31 2.00 12.66
CA GLU A 69 17.36 1.90 11.62
C GLU A 69 17.76 3.29 11.07
N ASN A 70 16.86 4.27 11.13
CA ASN A 70 17.11 5.66 10.75
C ASN A 70 17.64 6.56 11.88
N GLY A 71 17.95 5.99 13.04
CA GLY A 71 18.56 6.70 14.17
C GLY A 71 17.56 7.43 15.07
N PHE A 72 16.29 7.05 15.06
CA PHE A 72 15.33 7.48 16.05
C PHE A 72 15.54 6.69 17.36
N ASP A 73 15.29 7.34 18.50
CA ASP A 73 15.43 6.73 19.82
C ASP A 73 14.32 5.69 20.05
N GLU A 74 14.71 4.43 20.22
CA GLU A 74 13.79 3.32 20.43
C GLU A 74 12.89 3.52 21.67
N ASN A 75 13.42 4.15 22.70
CA ASN A 75 12.65 4.41 23.95
C ASN A 75 11.52 5.42 23.76
N LYS A 76 11.55 6.17 22.66
CA LYS A 76 10.50 7.13 22.28
C LYS A 76 9.50 6.56 21.27
N ILE A 77 9.66 5.30 20.82
CA ILE A 77 8.81 4.73 19.77
C ILE A 77 7.94 3.63 20.36
N THR A 78 6.63 3.85 20.32
CA THR A 78 5.62 2.85 20.73
C THR A 78 4.87 2.36 19.49
N CYS A 79 4.79 1.03 19.34
CA CYS A 79 3.93 0.44 18.30
C CYS A 79 2.51 0.32 18.84
N ILE A 80 1.58 1.03 18.20
CA ILE A 80 0.13 0.91 18.47
C ILE A 80 -0.51 0.59 17.13
N PRO A 81 -0.88 -0.68 16.87
CA PRO A 81 -1.53 -1.06 15.63
C PRO A 81 -2.80 -0.27 15.38
N THR A 82 -3.04 0.07 14.12
CA THR A 82 -4.32 0.64 13.71
C THR A 82 -5.43 -0.38 13.99
N PHE A 83 -6.58 0.10 14.39
CA PHE A 83 -7.76 -0.74 14.63
C PHE A 83 -8.89 -0.29 13.71
N THR A 84 -9.77 -1.21 13.40
CA THR A 84 -11.05 -0.89 12.73
C THR A 84 -12.19 -1.08 13.72
N ALA A 85 -13.15 -0.16 13.70
CA ALA A 85 -14.38 -0.32 14.43
C ALA A 85 -15.32 -1.20 13.59
N SER A 86 -15.16 -2.52 13.67
CA SER A 86 -16.13 -3.43 13.08
C SER A 86 -17.46 -3.31 13.83
N LYS A 87 -18.52 -2.96 13.12
CA LYS A 87 -19.90 -2.98 13.63
C LYS A 87 -20.59 -4.32 13.41
N SER A 88 -19.99 -5.20 12.62
CA SER A 88 -20.54 -6.51 12.34
C SER A 88 -20.18 -7.50 13.42
N GLU A 89 -21.18 -8.16 13.99
CA GLU A 89 -20.98 -9.40 14.72
C GLU A 89 -20.21 -10.36 13.82
N VAL A 90 -19.20 -11.03 14.40
CA VAL A 90 -18.48 -12.07 13.67
C VAL A 90 -19.50 -13.15 13.29
N GLY A 91 -20.01 -13.04 12.07
CA GLY A 91 -20.94 -14.03 11.51
C GLY A 91 -20.25 -15.40 11.39
N LYS A 92 -21.06 -16.45 11.29
CA LYS A 92 -20.50 -17.77 10.96
C LYS A 92 -19.72 -17.68 9.64
N PRO A 93 -18.49 -18.23 9.56
CA PRO A 93 -17.74 -18.23 8.31
C PRO A 93 -18.57 -18.82 7.17
N GLN A 94 -18.80 -18.03 6.14
CA GLN A 94 -19.42 -18.53 4.93
C GLN A 94 -18.32 -19.00 3.98
N VAL A 95 -18.58 -20.08 3.26
CA VAL A 95 -17.65 -20.55 2.23
C VAL A 95 -17.80 -19.66 1.01
N GLY A 96 -16.98 -18.64 0.92
CA GLY A 96 -16.95 -17.73 -0.23
C GLY A 96 -16.55 -18.43 -1.53
N THR A 97 -16.92 -17.84 -2.66
CA THR A 97 -16.73 -18.45 -3.98
C THR A 97 -15.65 -17.77 -4.82
N TYR A 98 -15.16 -16.59 -4.42
CA TYR A 98 -14.19 -15.80 -5.16
C TYR A 98 -13.08 -15.24 -4.26
N GLY A 99 -11.94 -14.92 -4.84
CA GLY A 99 -10.94 -14.07 -4.22
C GLY A 99 -11.35 -12.62 -4.34
N LEU A 100 -11.03 -11.79 -3.34
CA LEU A 100 -11.36 -10.37 -3.34
C LEU A 100 -10.11 -9.51 -3.17
N TYR A 101 -9.91 -8.57 -4.07
CA TYR A 101 -9.07 -7.40 -3.84
C TYR A 101 -9.97 -6.19 -3.58
N PHE A 102 -9.69 -5.43 -2.54
CA PHE A 102 -10.34 -4.14 -2.34
C PHE A 102 -9.33 -3.09 -1.85
N GLY A 103 -9.43 -1.89 -2.43
CA GLY A 103 -8.49 -0.81 -2.19
C GLY A 103 -8.22 0.03 -3.43
N ARG A 104 -7.22 0.91 -3.35
CA ARG A 104 -6.84 1.75 -4.50
C ARG A 104 -6.26 0.89 -5.63
N VAL A 105 -6.76 1.08 -6.83
CA VAL A 105 -6.23 0.41 -8.02
C VAL A 105 -5.10 1.25 -8.60
N THR A 106 -3.90 1.05 -8.05
CA THR A 106 -2.67 1.74 -8.44
C THR A 106 -1.54 0.73 -8.56
N GLU A 107 -0.50 1.07 -9.33
CA GLU A 107 0.59 0.13 -9.64
C GLU A 107 1.28 -0.41 -8.38
N GLU A 108 1.54 0.46 -7.38
CA GLU A 108 2.20 0.06 -6.13
C GLU A 108 1.36 -0.90 -5.27
N LYS A 109 0.05 -0.96 -5.51
CA LYS A 109 -0.85 -1.91 -4.84
C LYS A 109 -0.84 -3.29 -5.50
N GLY A 110 -0.16 -3.47 -6.62
CA GLY A 110 0.13 -4.77 -7.21
C GLY A 110 -1.06 -5.50 -7.84
N VAL A 111 -2.12 -4.78 -8.19
CA VAL A 111 -3.33 -5.38 -8.80
C VAL A 111 -3.02 -6.09 -10.12
N ASP A 112 -2.00 -5.64 -10.84
CA ASP A 112 -1.47 -6.31 -12.03
C ASP A 112 -1.07 -7.76 -11.76
N THR A 113 -0.44 -8.03 -10.62
CA THR A 113 -0.07 -9.39 -10.20
C THR A 113 -1.30 -10.26 -9.99
N VAL A 114 -2.38 -9.70 -9.42
CA VAL A 114 -3.64 -10.42 -9.25
C VAL A 114 -4.23 -10.80 -10.60
N VAL A 115 -4.35 -9.84 -11.53
CA VAL A 115 -4.90 -10.08 -12.87
C VAL A 115 -4.12 -11.17 -13.60
N LYS A 116 -2.79 -11.09 -13.59
CA LYS A 116 -1.93 -12.10 -14.23
C LYS A 116 -2.02 -13.48 -13.57
N ALA A 117 -2.14 -13.55 -12.25
CA ALA A 117 -2.32 -14.81 -11.56
C ALA A 117 -3.65 -15.48 -11.95
N TYR A 118 -4.73 -14.70 -12.05
CA TYR A 118 -6.04 -15.22 -12.43
C TYR A 118 -6.16 -15.51 -13.93
N GLU A 119 -5.39 -14.88 -14.80
CA GLU A 119 -5.22 -15.30 -16.19
C GLU A 119 -4.74 -16.75 -16.29
N MET A 120 -3.87 -17.19 -15.35
CA MET A 120 -3.35 -18.55 -15.30
C MET A 120 -4.30 -19.55 -14.62
N MET A 121 -5.38 -19.09 -14.02
CA MET A 121 -6.33 -19.89 -13.24
C MET A 121 -7.78 -19.64 -13.72
N PRO A 122 -8.15 -20.04 -14.95
CA PRO A 122 -9.44 -19.70 -15.56
C PRO A 122 -10.66 -20.20 -14.77
N ASP A 123 -10.50 -21.28 -13.99
CA ASP A 123 -11.56 -21.85 -13.15
C ASP A 123 -11.74 -21.15 -11.79
N ARG A 124 -10.94 -20.14 -11.50
CA ARG A 124 -11.02 -19.35 -10.26
C ARG A 124 -11.47 -17.94 -10.57
N HIS A 125 -12.32 -17.38 -9.72
CA HIS A 125 -12.85 -16.02 -9.90
C HIS A 125 -12.24 -15.04 -8.90
N VAL A 126 -12.00 -13.81 -9.36
CA VAL A 126 -11.60 -12.69 -8.51
C VAL A 126 -12.43 -11.46 -8.81
N LYS A 127 -12.81 -10.76 -7.75
CA LYS A 127 -13.42 -9.45 -7.79
C LYS A 127 -12.40 -8.39 -7.36
N ILE A 128 -12.34 -7.31 -8.13
CA ILE A 128 -11.45 -6.16 -7.87
C ILE A 128 -12.35 -4.97 -7.58
N MET A 129 -12.26 -4.47 -6.35
CA MET A 129 -13.07 -3.37 -5.86
C MET A 129 -12.20 -2.17 -5.50
N GLY A 130 -12.55 -1.00 -6.04
CA GLY A 130 -11.82 0.25 -5.84
C GLY A 130 -12.13 1.25 -6.95
N ASP A 131 -11.46 2.41 -6.91
CA ASP A 131 -11.60 3.39 -7.99
C ASP A 131 -11.06 2.80 -9.30
N ASP A 132 -11.98 2.51 -10.19
CA ASP A 132 -11.73 1.90 -11.50
C ASP A 132 -11.57 2.91 -12.63
N THR A 133 -11.50 4.20 -12.29
CA THR A 133 -11.22 5.31 -13.22
C THR A 133 -9.74 5.67 -13.32
N THR A 134 -8.90 5.09 -12.46
CA THR A 134 -7.44 5.31 -12.45
C THR A 134 -6.80 4.83 -13.76
N ASP A 135 -5.65 5.39 -14.10
CA ASP A 135 -4.91 4.96 -15.30
C ASP A 135 -4.50 3.49 -15.24
N GLU A 136 -4.16 3.00 -14.03
CA GLU A 136 -3.85 1.58 -13.82
C GLU A 136 -5.08 0.69 -14.05
N ALA A 137 -6.24 1.07 -13.52
CA ALA A 137 -7.49 0.33 -13.76
C ALA A 137 -7.85 0.29 -15.24
N LYS A 138 -7.73 1.41 -15.96
CA LYS A 138 -7.96 1.46 -17.42
C LYS A 138 -7.01 0.54 -18.17
N ARG A 139 -5.72 0.55 -17.80
CA ARG A 139 -4.71 -0.34 -18.39
C ARG A 139 -5.05 -1.80 -18.18
N LEU A 140 -5.41 -2.18 -16.95
CA LEU A 140 -5.76 -3.55 -16.60
C LEU A 140 -7.05 -4.01 -17.28
N LYS A 141 -8.08 -3.17 -17.36
CA LYS A 141 -9.31 -3.48 -18.10
C LYS A 141 -9.04 -3.70 -19.59
N ALA A 142 -8.16 -2.89 -20.21
CA ALA A 142 -7.75 -3.07 -21.59
C ALA A 142 -7.02 -4.42 -21.78
N TYR A 143 -6.10 -4.76 -20.88
CA TYR A 143 -5.40 -6.05 -20.89
C TYR A 143 -6.34 -7.24 -20.76
N ILE A 144 -7.29 -7.20 -19.80
CA ILE A 144 -8.30 -8.22 -19.60
C ILE A 144 -9.12 -8.46 -20.86
N LYS A 145 -9.53 -7.36 -21.54
CA LYS A 145 -10.27 -7.42 -22.79
C LYS A 145 -9.43 -8.01 -23.92
N GLU A 146 -8.18 -7.57 -24.08
CA GLU A 146 -7.26 -8.09 -25.10
C GLU A 146 -7.00 -9.60 -24.95
N LYS A 147 -6.77 -10.05 -23.72
CA LYS A 147 -6.50 -11.45 -23.38
C LYS A 147 -7.76 -12.30 -23.23
N ASN A 148 -8.95 -11.73 -23.38
CA ASN A 148 -10.24 -12.41 -23.20
C ASN A 148 -10.36 -13.12 -21.83
N ILE A 149 -9.85 -12.49 -20.76
CA ILE A 149 -9.90 -13.01 -19.38
C ILE A 149 -11.33 -12.80 -18.85
N LYS A 150 -12.02 -13.88 -18.49
CA LYS A 150 -13.44 -13.85 -18.11
C LYS A 150 -13.70 -13.98 -16.61
N ASN A 151 -12.68 -14.33 -15.85
CA ASN A 151 -12.76 -14.67 -14.43
C ASN A 151 -12.23 -13.54 -13.52
N VAL A 152 -12.00 -12.35 -14.07
CA VAL A 152 -11.62 -11.13 -13.35
C VAL A 152 -12.70 -10.07 -13.55
N GLU A 153 -13.31 -9.61 -12.46
CA GLU A 153 -14.41 -8.65 -12.45
C GLU A 153 -14.01 -7.38 -11.69
N PHE A 154 -14.19 -6.21 -12.32
CA PHE A 154 -14.06 -4.91 -11.66
C PHE A 154 -15.43 -4.43 -11.19
N LEU A 155 -15.57 -4.19 -9.87
CA LEU A 155 -16.83 -3.76 -9.24
C LEU A 155 -16.96 -2.24 -9.08
N GLY A 156 -15.89 -1.48 -9.39
CA GLY A 156 -15.83 -0.07 -9.04
C GLY A 156 -15.67 0.16 -7.52
N PHE A 157 -15.83 1.41 -7.09
CA PHE A 157 -15.78 1.76 -5.68
C PHE A 157 -17.09 1.39 -4.97
N LYS A 158 -16.99 0.73 -3.82
CA LYS A 158 -18.08 0.34 -2.95
C LYS A 158 -17.78 0.74 -1.50
N ALA A 159 -18.83 1.01 -0.72
CA ALA A 159 -18.70 1.41 0.68
C ALA A 159 -19.92 0.95 1.50
N GLY A 160 -19.83 1.01 2.83
CA GLY A 160 -20.90 0.67 3.74
C GLY A 160 -21.34 -0.80 3.62
N GLU A 161 -22.65 -1.06 3.71
CA GLU A 161 -23.21 -2.41 3.70
C GLU A 161 -22.86 -3.22 2.44
N GLU A 162 -22.82 -2.56 1.26
CA GLU A 162 -22.47 -3.23 0.01
C GLU A 162 -21.01 -3.76 0.05
N LEU A 163 -20.09 -2.98 0.63
CA LEU A 163 -18.72 -3.42 0.86
C LEU A 163 -18.67 -4.63 1.79
N GLU A 164 -19.37 -4.58 2.91
CA GLU A 164 -19.41 -5.67 3.90
C GLU A 164 -19.96 -6.97 3.30
N GLU A 165 -21.02 -6.90 2.50
CA GLU A 165 -21.59 -8.08 1.84
C GLU A 165 -20.62 -8.71 0.84
N ILE A 166 -19.91 -7.88 0.08
CA ILE A 166 -18.89 -8.37 -0.86
C ILE A 166 -17.73 -9.04 -0.11
N ILE A 167 -17.28 -8.46 1.02
CA ILE A 167 -16.25 -9.08 1.85
C ILE A 167 -16.74 -10.42 2.42
N LYS A 168 -17.95 -10.49 2.98
CA LYS A 168 -18.54 -11.72 3.52
C LYS A 168 -18.68 -12.83 2.48
N GLY A 169 -18.92 -12.49 1.22
CA GLY A 169 -19.01 -13.44 0.11
C GLY A 169 -17.65 -13.89 -0.45
N ALA A 170 -16.55 -13.29 0.00
CA ALA A 170 -15.22 -13.67 -0.45
C ALA A 170 -14.72 -14.92 0.29
N ARG A 171 -13.97 -15.77 -0.40
CA ARG A 171 -13.26 -16.91 0.18
C ARG A 171 -12.00 -16.48 0.91
N PHE A 172 -11.35 -15.47 0.40
CA PHE A 172 -10.17 -14.81 0.98
C PHE A 172 -9.99 -13.44 0.33
N THR A 173 -9.28 -12.57 1.01
CA THR A 173 -8.87 -11.27 0.51
C THR A 173 -7.42 -11.28 0.05
N LEU A 174 -7.08 -10.40 -0.89
CA LEU A 174 -5.77 -10.31 -1.51
C LEU A 174 -5.14 -8.95 -1.19
N ILE A 175 -3.90 -8.96 -0.71
CA ILE A 175 -3.10 -7.77 -0.45
C ILE A 175 -1.78 -7.90 -1.22
N PRO A 176 -1.80 -7.65 -2.55
CA PRO A 176 -0.67 -7.90 -3.42
C PRO A 176 0.35 -6.75 -3.46
N SER A 177 0.32 -5.82 -2.50
CA SER A 177 1.14 -4.61 -2.48
C SER A 177 2.62 -4.91 -2.73
N ILE A 178 3.21 -4.23 -3.73
CA ILE A 178 4.62 -4.38 -4.11
C ILE A 178 5.53 -3.34 -3.47
N TRP A 179 5.02 -2.54 -2.56
CA TRP A 179 5.74 -1.54 -1.80
C TRP A 179 5.63 -1.82 -0.29
N TYR A 180 6.31 -1.01 0.53
CA TYR A 180 6.17 -1.09 1.98
C TYR A 180 4.81 -0.55 2.43
N ASP A 181 3.82 -1.43 2.44
CA ASP A 181 2.49 -1.12 2.96
C ASP A 181 2.51 -1.29 4.48
N ASN A 182 2.24 -0.21 5.17
CA ASN A 182 2.38 -0.18 6.62
C ASN A 182 1.03 -0.48 7.29
N LEU A 183 0.72 -1.74 7.52
CA LEU A 183 -0.55 -2.24 8.07
C LEU A 183 -1.76 -1.71 7.27
N PRO A 184 -2.04 -2.28 6.08
CA PRO A 184 -3.15 -1.82 5.25
C PRO A 184 -4.50 -2.03 5.95
N ASN A 185 -5.35 -1.02 5.98
CA ASN A 185 -6.68 -1.11 6.60
C ASN A 185 -7.51 -2.26 6.04
N THR A 186 -7.34 -2.56 4.76
CA THR A 186 -7.99 -3.72 4.12
C THR A 186 -7.67 -5.06 4.78
N ALA A 187 -6.50 -5.20 5.43
CA ALA A 187 -6.17 -6.41 6.20
C ALA A 187 -6.94 -6.49 7.53
N LEU A 188 -7.36 -5.34 8.05
CA LEU A 188 -8.12 -5.26 9.30
C LEU A 188 -9.64 -5.36 9.07
N GLU A 189 -10.07 -5.03 7.86
CA GLU A 189 -11.47 -5.03 7.43
C GLU A 189 -11.91 -6.36 6.79
N SER A 190 -10.96 -7.30 6.64
CA SER A 190 -11.13 -8.60 5.94
C SER A 190 -11.80 -9.68 6.78
#